data_08fd2b7ed28e6de608ea42a6ece01820
#
_entry.id   08fd2b7ed28e6de608ea42a6ece01820
#
_cell.length_a   1.000
_cell.length_b   1.000
_cell.length_c   1.000
_cell.angle_alpha   90.00
_cell.angle_beta   90.00
_cell.angle_gamma   90.00
#
_symmetry.space_group_name_H-M   'P 1'
#
loop_
_entity.id
_entity.type
_entity.pdbx_description
1 polymer ?
#
loop_
_entity_poly.entity_id
_entity_poly.type
_entity_poly.pdbx_seq_one_letter_code
_entity_poly.pdbx_strand_id
1 'polypeptide(L)'
;MKTLTYLPVNWVNGLKLTSQHFFANQYCQTEALNREAGRSLTSYNYGLGEVLEGIGDNLEIEISGDTMSTLCVRLKSCNAITKGGLPIVYYDGLYGDEKPCATISESGLQAEDSEYMVLISVDPYHLI
;
A
#
# COMPACT_ATOMS: atom_id res chain seq x y z
N MET A 1 -21.88 -0.82 1.28
CA MET A 1 -21.17 0.47 1.15
C MET A 1 -20.62 0.85 2.51
N LYS A 2 -19.32 1.08 2.62
CA LYS A 2 -18.75 1.55 3.89
C LYS A 2 -19.29 2.96 4.20
N THR A 3 -19.68 3.18 5.44
CA THR A 3 -20.00 4.54 5.92
C THR A 3 -18.75 5.43 5.87
N LEU A 4 -18.95 6.73 5.75
CA LEU A 4 -17.86 7.70 5.84
C LEU A 4 -17.28 7.66 7.26
N THR A 5 -15.98 7.47 7.38
CA THR A 5 -15.28 7.45 8.67
C THR A 5 -14.75 8.82 9.04
N TYR A 6 -14.31 9.58 8.03
CA TYR A 6 -13.72 10.91 8.21
C TYR A 6 -14.63 11.98 7.64
N LEU A 7 -14.96 12.96 8.47
CA LEU A 7 -15.80 14.10 8.10
C LEU A 7 -14.94 15.32 7.77
N PRO A 8 -15.43 16.21 6.87
CA PRO A 8 -14.70 17.42 6.53
C PRO A 8 -14.59 18.37 7.73
N VAL A 9 -13.52 19.15 7.74
CA VAL A 9 -13.33 20.20 8.75
C VAL A 9 -14.32 21.35 8.49
N ASN A 10 -14.99 21.81 9.54
CA ASN A 10 -15.82 23.01 9.46
C ASN A 10 -14.94 24.27 9.62
N TRP A 11 -14.50 24.83 8.49
CA TRP A 11 -13.67 26.01 8.46
C TRP A 11 -14.50 27.26 8.73
N VAL A 12 -14.27 27.89 9.88
CA VAL A 12 -14.94 29.14 10.28
C VAL A 12 -13.91 30.21 10.61
N ASN A 13 -14.31 31.48 10.46
CA ASN A 13 -13.45 32.60 10.84
C ASN A 13 -13.13 32.57 12.34
N GLY A 14 -11.87 32.77 12.70
CA GLY A 14 -11.42 32.75 14.09
C GLY A 14 -11.13 31.35 14.65
N LEU A 15 -11.19 30.31 13.82
CA LEU A 15 -10.81 28.96 14.21
C LEU A 15 -9.31 28.91 14.57
N LYS A 16 -9.00 28.40 15.76
CA LYS A 16 -7.61 28.13 16.12
C LYS A 16 -7.13 26.88 15.40
N LEU A 17 -6.19 27.06 14.48
CA LEU A 17 -5.63 25.97 13.70
C LEU A 17 -4.75 25.07 14.58
N THR A 18 -4.95 23.75 14.44
CA THR A 18 -4.11 22.72 15.02
C THR A 18 -3.72 21.70 13.96
N SER A 19 -2.68 20.91 14.22
CA SER A 19 -2.28 19.82 13.30
C SER A 19 -3.43 18.83 13.04
N GLN A 20 -4.31 18.61 14.01
CA GLN A 20 -5.45 17.72 13.87
C GLN A 20 -6.44 18.17 12.79
N HIS A 21 -6.62 19.48 12.57
CA HIS A 21 -7.46 19.99 11.49
C HIS A 21 -6.89 19.63 10.11
N PHE A 22 -5.58 19.72 9.95
CA PHE A 22 -4.91 19.33 8.71
C PHE A 22 -5.00 17.83 8.46
N PHE A 23 -4.79 17.01 9.47
CA PHE A 23 -4.94 15.56 9.36
C PHE A 23 -6.38 15.15 9.02
N ALA A 24 -7.36 15.74 9.70
CA ALA A 24 -8.77 15.48 9.43
C ALA A 24 -9.15 15.83 7.99
N ASN A 25 -8.66 16.97 7.49
CA ASN A 25 -8.87 17.37 6.10
C ASN A 25 -8.22 16.40 5.11
N GLN A 26 -6.98 16.00 5.37
CA GLN A 26 -6.27 15.03 4.53
C GLN A 26 -6.95 13.67 4.52
N TYR A 27 -7.36 13.17 5.68
CA TYR A 27 -8.05 11.87 5.77
C TYR A 27 -9.39 11.88 5.07
N CYS A 28 -10.15 12.95 5.23
CA CYS A 28 -11.43 13.13 4.53
C CYS A 28 -11.25 13.09 3.01
N GLN A 29 -10.26 13.82 2.49
CA GLN A 29 -9.97 13.84 1.06
C GLN A 29 -9.47 12.49 0.56
N THR A 30 -8.60 11.82 1.31
CA THR A 30 -8.09 10.48 0.98
C THR A 30 -9.23 9.48 0.91
N GLU A 31 -10.13 9.48 1.89
CA GLU A 31 -11.29 8.59 1.91
C GLU A 31 -12.23 8.85 0.73
N ALA A 32 -12.47 10.11 0.39
CA ALA A 32 -13.31 10.49 -0.74
C ALA A 32 -12.72 10.02 -2.08
N LEU A 33 -11.41 10.20 -2.28
CA LEU A 33 -10.71 9.74 -3.48
C LEU A 33 -10.74 8.22 -3.60
N ASN A 34 -10.47 7.50 -2.53
CA ASN A 34 -10.50 6.05 -2.52
C ASN A 34 -11.90 5.51 -2.79
N ARG A 35 -12.91 6.15 -2.25
CA ARG A 35 -14.31 5.80 -2.49
C ARG A 35 -14.69 6.00 -3.96
N GLU A 36 -14.28 7.11 -4.56
CA GLU A 36 -14.56 7.39 -5.97
C GLU A 36 -13.81 6.43 -6.89
N ALA A 37 -12.54 6.17 -6.62
CA ALA A 37 -11.77 5.17 -7.36
C ALA A 37 -12.38 3.77 -7.24
N GLY A 38 -12.88 3.42 -6.06
CA GLY A 38 -13.48 2.11 -5.80
C GLY A 38 -14.83 1.88 -6.51
N ARG A 39 -15.52 2.94 -6.92
CA ARG A 39 -16.82 2.81 -7.63
C ARG A 39 -16.72 2.11 -8.97
N SER A 40 -15.62 2.33 -9.68
CA SER A 40 -15.38 1.71 -10.99
C SER A 40 -14.75 0.33 -10.88
N LEU A 41 -14.35 -0.11 -9.68
CA LEU A 41 -13.71 -1.38 -9.47
C LEU A 41 -14.72 -2.50 -9.27
N THR A 42 -14.47 -3.61 -9.95
CA THR A 42 -15.22 -4.86 -9.86
C THR A 42 -14.30 -5.97 -9.35
N SER A 43 -14.81 -7.19 -9.23
CA SER A 43 -13.99 -8.35 -8.88
C SER A 43 -12.94 -8.73 -9.93
N TYR A 44 -12.92 -8.06 -11.08
CA TYR A 44 -12.05 -8.42 -12.22
C TYR A 44 -11.00 -7.36 -12.57
N ASN A 45 -11.21 -6.10 -12.21
CA ASN A 45 -10.39 -4.99 -12.70
C ASN A 45 -9.53 -4.31 -11.63
N TYR A 46 -9.37 -4.91 -10.47
CA TYR A 46 -8.39 -4.48 -9.48
C TYR A 46 -7.11 -5.32 -9.57
N GLY A 47 -6.04 -4.88 -8.95
CA GLY A 47 -4.75 -5.56 -8.93
C GLY A 47 -3.68 -4.78 -9.66
N LEU A 48 -2.80 -5.48 -10.37
CA LEU A 48 -1.68 -4.85 -11.09
C LEU A 48 -2.18 -3.92 -12.19
N GLY A 49 -1.60 -2.71 -12.19
CA GLY A 49 -1.84 -1.70 -13.20
C GLY A 49 -0.82 -1.73 -14.35
N GLU A 50 -0.75 -0.61 -15.06
CA GLU A 50 0.17 -0.44 -16.17
C GLU A 50 1.61 -0.24 -15.69
N VAL A 51 2.57 -0.47 -16.58
CA VAL A 51 3.97 -0.12 -16.36
C VAL A 51 4.09 1.41 -16.42
N LEU A 52 4.58 2.01 -15.33
CA LEU A 52 4.81 3.44 -15.27
C LEU A 52 6.23 3.76 -15.71
N GLU A 53 6.34 4.72 -16.63
CA GLU A 53 7.63 5.16 -17.16
C GLU A 53 8.53 5.70 -16.04
N GLY A 54 9.76 5.23 -15.98
CA GLY A 54 10.77 5.68 -15.01
C GLY A 54 10.68 5.04 -13.62
N ILE A 55 9.69 4.20 -13.36
CA ILE A 55 9.50 3.55 -12.04
C ILE A 55 10.00 2.09 -12.07
N GLY A 56 10.03 1.47 -13.22
CA GLY A 56 10.32 0.06 -13.39
C GLY A 56 9.08 -0.71 -13.83
N ASP A 57 9.08 -2.01 -13.62
CA ASP A 57 7.95 -2.87 -13.99
C ASP A 57 6.75 -2.65 -13.05
N ASN A 58 5.55 -3.04 -13.47
CA ASN A 58 4.34 -2.95 -12.64
C ASN A 58 4.38 -3.87 -11.42
N LEU A 59 5.18 -4.91 -11.46
CA LEU A 59 5.54 -5.74 -10.31
C LEU A 59 6.92 -6.33 -10.53
N GLU A 60 7.86 -5.98 -9.67
CA GLU A 60 9.19 -6.56 -9.63
C GLU A 60 9.53 -6.93 -8.19
N ILE A 61 9.84 -8.19 -7.97
CA ILE A 61 10.23 -8.72 -6.67
C ILE A 61 11.58 -9.42 -6.77
N GLU A 62 12.33 -9.38 -5.68
CA GLU A 62 13.59 -10.09 -5.53
C GLU A 62 13.44 -11.11 -4.40
N ILE A 63 13.76 -12.35 -4.71
CA ILE A 63 13.75 -13.45 -3.74
C ILE A 63 15.19 -13.84 -3.48
N SER A 64 15.61 -13.73 -2.23
CA SER A 64 16.94 -14.15 -1.79
C SER A 64 16.83 -15.20 -0.68
N GLY A 65 17.67 -16.22 -0.75
CA GLY A 65 17.79 -17.24 0.29
C GLY A 65 19.08 -17.06 1.07
N ASP A 66 19.01 -17.26 2.37
CA ASP A 66 20.18 -17.36 3.23
C ASP A 66 20.58 -18.84 3.42
N THR A 67 21.86 -19.07 3.73
CA THR A 67 22.41 -20.40 4.07
C THR A 67 21.79 -20.99 5.34
N MET A 68 21.04 -20.18 6.11
CA MET A 68 20.35 -20.56 7.33
C MET A 68 18.86 -20.87 7.15
N SER A 69 18.44 -21.27 5.96
CA SER A 69 17.03 -21.62 5.65
C SER A 69 16.05 -20.44 5.85
N THR A 70 16.52 -19.23 5.62
CA THR A 70 15.70 -18.02 5.65
C THR A 70 15.46 -17.53 4.22
N LEU A 71 14.20 -17.32 3.87
CA LEU A 71 13.80 -16.78 2.59
C LEU A 71 13.38 -15.32 2.78
N CYS A 72 13.97 -14.41 2.02
CA CYS A 72 13.60 -12.99 2.01
C CYS A 72 12.97 -12.64 0.67
N VAL A 73 11.79 -12.05 0.71
CA VAL A 73 11.09 -11.52 -0.46
C VAL A 73 11.07 -10.00 -0.34
N ARG A 74 11.67 -9.32 -1.30
CA ARG A 74 11.77 -7.87 -1.33
C ARG A 74 11.02 -7.31 -2.53
N LEU A 75 10.24 -6.26 -2.30
CA LEU A 75 9.57 -5.53 -3.37
C LEU A 75 10.55 -4.51 -3.97
N LYS A 76 10.69 -4.52 -5.29
CA LYS A 76 11.50 -3.55 -6.04
C LYS A 76 10.65 -2.49 -6.73
N SER A 77 9.56 -2.89 -7.33
CA SER A 77 8.59 -1.97 -7.92
C SER A 77 7.18 -2.56 -7.91
N CYS A 78 6.19 -1.71 -7.79
CA CYS A 78 4.80 -2.10 -7.86
C CYS A 78 3.94 -0.92 -8.32
N ASN A 79 3.01 -1.19 -9.23
CA ASN A 79 1.90 -0.31 -9.54
C ASN A 79 0.62 -1.13 -9.55
N ALA A 80 -0.20 -0.92 -8.56
CA ALA A 80 -1.42 -1.69 -8.36
C ALA A 80 -2.51 -0.84 -7.72
N ILE A 81 -3.72 -1.35 -7.75
CA ILE A 81 -4.85 -0.78 -7.02
C ILE A 81 -5.54 -1.89 -6.23
N THR A 82 -5.85 -1.62 -4.99
CA THR A 82 -6.61 -2.56 -4.16
C THR A 82 -8.09 -2.58 -4.57
N LYS A 83 -8.80 -3.61 -4.17
CA LYS A 83 -10.24 -3.70 -4.41
C LYS A 83 -11.02 -2.51 -3.82
N GLY A 84 -10.52 -1.91 -2.76
CA GLY A 84 -11.12 -0.73 -2.12
C GLY A 84 -10.79 0.60 -2.78
N GLY A 85 -9.98 0.61 -3.84
CA GLY A 85 -9.60 1.82 -4.57
C GLY A 85 -8.33 2.50 -4.07
N LEU A 86 -7.55 1.84 -3.19
CA LEU A 86 -6.27 2.35 -2.72
C LEU A 86 -5.17 2.08 -3.74
N PRO A 87 -4.48 3.11 -4.24
CA PRO A 87 -3.33 2.89 -5.10
C PRO A 87 -2.13 2.38 -4.29
N ILE A 88 -1.40 1.45 -4.87
CA ILE A 88 -0.12 0.98 -4.36
C ILE A 88 0.92 1.30 -5.43
N VAL A 89 1.74 2.31 -5.18
CA VAL A 89 2.84 2.69 -6.06
C VAL A 89 4.12 2.66 -5.25
N TYR A 90 5.04 1.82 -5.66
CA TYR A 90 6.35 1.71 -5.03
C TYR A 90 7.45 1.54 -6.09
N TYR A 91 8.59 2.14 -5.84
CA TYR A 91 9.84 1.92 -6.54
C TYR A 91 11.03 2.12 -5.59
N ASP A 92 12.15 1.51 -5.89
CA ASP A 92 13.34 1.63 -5.05
C ASP A 92 13.75 3.10 -4.88
N GLY A 93 13.90 3.51 -3.62
CA GLY A 93 14.27 4.87 -3.23
C GLY A 93 13.09 5.79 -2.90
N LEU A 94 11.84 5.36 -3.09
CA LEU A 94 10.66 6.20 -2.77
C LEU A 94 10.61 6.59 -1.29
N TYR A 95 10.96 5.67 -0.41
CA TYR A 95 11.02 5.87 1.05
C TYR A 95 12.45 5.87 1.58
N GLY A 96 13.40 6.38 0.80
CA GLY A 96 14.81 6.42 1.18
C GLY A 96 15.44 5.03 1.23
N ASP A 97 16.05 4.69 2.35
CA ASP A 97 16.70 3.40 2.54
C ASP A 97 15.74 2.28 2.98
N GLU A 98 14.51 2.64 3.32
CA GLU A 98 13.48 1.66 3.68
C GLU A 98 13.01 0.88 2.46
N LYS A 99 13.08 -0.43 2.58
CA LYS A 99 12.69 -1.35 1.51
C LYS A 99 11.68 -2.35 2.05
N PRO A 100 10.48 -2.42 1.44
CA PRO A 100 9.50 -3.42 1.85
C PRO A 100 10.04 -4.82 1.64
N CYS A 101 10.11 -5.61 2.70
CA CYS A 101 10.52 -7.00 2.62
C CYS A 101 9.73 -7.86 3.60
N ALA A 102 9.57 -9.12 3.24
CA ALA A 102 9.03 -10.17 4.10
C ALA A 102 10.06 -11.28 4.24
N THR A 103 10.28 -11.73 5.47
CA THR A 103 11.23 -12.80 5.77
C THR A 103 10.48 -14.03 6.28
N ILE A 104 10.74 -15.18 5.67
CA ILE A 104 10.20 -16.47 6.09
C ILE A 104 11.33 -17.27 6.71
N SER A 105 11.20 -17.62 7.99
CA SER A 105 12.19 -18.40 8.72
C SER A 105 11.98 -19.90 8.53
N GLU A 106 12.99 -20.71 8.87
CA GLU A 106 12.95 -22.16 8.78
C GLU A 106 11.74 -22.79 9.48
N SER A 107 11.29 -22.21 10.59
CA SER A 107 10.09 -22.66 11.30
C SER A 107 8.79 -22.49 10.49
N GLY A 108 8.80 -21.61 9.50
CA GLY A 108 7.70 -21.42 8.55
C GLY A 108 7.80 -22.29 7.29
N LEU A 109 8.99 -22.80 6.98
CA LEU A 109 9.28 -23.63 5.80
C LEU A 109 9.15 -25.11 6.17
N GLN A 110 7.94 -25.59 6.40
CA GLN A 110 7.74 -26.94 6.99
C GLN A 110 7.72 -28.11 6.00
N ALA A 111 7.63 -27.87 4.71
CA ALA A 111 7.60 -28.93 3.71
C ALA A 111 8.16 -28.47 2.36
N GLU A 112 8.79 -29.38 1.61
CA GLU A 112 9.35 -29.11 0.28
C GLU A 112 8.30 -28.65 -0.75
N ASP A 113 7.02 -29.00 -0.55
CA ASP A 113 5.91 -28.69 -1.43
C ASP A 113 4.97 -27.59 -0.88
N SER A 114 5.43 -26.79 0.11
CA SER A 114 4.61 -25.73 0.69
C SER A 114 4.55 -24.50 -0.23
N GLU A 115 3.34 -24.00 -0.45
CA GLU A 115 3.10 -22.73 -1.12
C GLU A 115 2.96 -21.61 -0.10
N TYR A 116 3.57 -20.46 -0.37
CA TYR A 116 3.49 -19.27 0.48
C TYR A 116 2.88 -18.12 -0.30
N MET A 117 1.96 -17.42 0.34
CA MET A 117 1.36 -16.23 -0.22
C MET A 117 1.95 -15.00 0.47
N VAL A 118 2.54 -14.10 -0.29
CA VAL A 118 3.04 -12.81 0.19
C VAL A 118 2.04 -11.73 -0.20
N LEU A 119 1.56 -10.99 0.80
CA LEU A 119 0.58 -9.93 0.62
C LEU A 119 1.25 -8.57 0.73
N ILE A 120 0.87 -7.66 -0.17
CA ILE A 120 1.21 -6.25 -0.10
C ILE A 120 0.00 -5.49 0.42
N SER A 121 0.20 -4.73 1.48
CA SER A 121 -0.84 -3.86 2.03
C SER A 121 -0.35 -2.43 2.15
N VAL A 122 -1.27 -1.49 2.15
CA VAL A 122 -0.99 -0.07 2.27
C VAL A 122 -1.89 0.55 3.34
N ASP A 123 -1.28 1.40 4.18
CA ASP A 123 -2.01 2.22 5.14
C ASP A 123 -1.98 3.68 4.66
N PRO A 124 -3.11 4.20 4.14
CA PRO A 124 -3.16 5.56 3.61
C PRO A 124 -3.20 6.63 4.71
N TYR A 125 -3.38 6.23 5.96
CA TYR A 125 -3.52 7.14 7.10
C TYR A 125 -2.27 7.17 7.99
N HIS A 126 -1.24 6.44 7.62
CA HIS A 126 0.04 6.50 8.31
C HIS A 126 0.78 7.79 7.93
N LEU A 127 1.02 8.63 8.91
CA LEU A 127 1.75 9.89 8.75
C LEU A 127 3.20 9.70 9.14
N ILE A 128 4.07 10.26 8.35
CA ILE A 128 5.53 10.24 8.56
C ILE A 128 5.94 11.46 9.38
#